data_9961a3842935bf1fe6c8c63e6a264159
#
_entry.id   9961a3842935bf1fe6c8c63e6a264159
#
_cell.length_a   1.000
_cell.length_b   1.000
_cell.length_c   1.000
_cell.angle_alpha   90.00
_cell.angle_beta   90.00
_cell.angle_gamma   90.00
#
_symmetry.space_group_name_H-M   'P 1'
#
loop_
_entity.id
_entity.type
_entity.pdbx_description
1 polymer ?
#
loop_
_entity_poly.entity_id
_entity_poly.type
_entity_poly.pdbx_seq_one_letter_code
_entity_poly.pdbx_strand_id
1 'polypeptide(L)'
;SELKDSHNWNREITLSMEEAFENKEFEVFYQPKFKFEDETVIGAEALIRWNNPRKGFLSPAKFIPLFEDNGFIEKIDKFVLNKVCLFLEEWNKTPESKMQPLTISFNLSRYNLYNPNLISELKQISRGYDIGDNKIEVELTERIMIDNPNRLIKVMNEIKKAGFSVSVDDFGAGYSSLNLLKNMPADVIKLDKEFLSSQEESKNQKERIIITSVIEMAKKLNITTVAEGVETKDQCEMLKTSGCDIAQGFYYAKPMQEKLFKEFLGMKEKQTV
;
A
#
# COMPACT_ATOMS: atom_id res chain seq x y z
N SER A 1 -20.74 26.84 -10.82
CA SER A 1 -21.44 25.61 -10.44
C SER A 1 -20.45 24.58 -9.88
N GLU A 2 -19.34 24.23 -10.56
CA GLU A 2 -18.41 23.20 -10.11
C GLU A 2 -17.76 23.47 -8.73
N LEU A 3 -17.37 24.70 -8.43
CA LEU A 3 -16.80 25.08 -7.12
C LEU A 3 -17.84 24.95 -5.97
N LYS A 4 -19.11 25.26 -6.23
CA LYS A 4 -20.17 25.09 -5.23
C LYS A 4 -20.49 23.62 -5.00
N ASP A 5 -20.45 22.82 -6.05
CA ASP A 5 -20.73 21.39 -5.99
C ASP A 5 -19.59 20.65 -5.25
N SER A 6 -18.33 21.03 -5.48
CA SER A 6 -17.17 20.52 -4.74
C SER A 6 -17.23 20.92 -3.26
N HIS A 7 -17.59 22.16 -2.93
CA HIS A 7 -17.71 22.62 -1.53
C HIS A 7 -18.82 21.87 -0.77
N ASN A 8 -19.96 21.66 -1.43
CA ASN A 8 -21.06 20.90 -0.84
C ASN A 8 -20.66 19.43 -0.62
N TRP A 9 -19.96 18.84 -1.59
CA TRP A 9 -19.42 17.48 -1.48
C TRP A 9 -18.50 17.33 -0.28
N ASN A 10 -17.48 18.18 -0.17
CA ASN A 10 -16.49 18.12 0.91
C ASN A 10 -17.15 18.26 2.28
N ARG A 11 -18.11 19.19 2.40
CA ARG A 11 -18.87 19.38 3.63
C ARG A 11 -19.71 18.15 3.99
N GLU A 12 -20.39 17.55 3.02
CA GLU A 12 -21.22 16.37 3.24
C GLU A 12 -20.37 15.17 3.70
N ILE A 13 -19.24 14.93 3.02
CA ILE A 13 -18.27 13.87 3.38
C ILE A 13 -17.74 14.07 4.80
N THR A 14 -17.31 15.29 5.12
CA THR A 14 -16.78 15.60 6.46
C THR A 14 -17.83 15.44 7.57
N LEU A 15 -19.09 15.80 7.30
CA LEU A 15 -20.16 15.65 8.29
C LEU A 15 -20.61 14.21 8.50
N SER A 16 -20.42 13.33 7.51
CA SER A 16 -20.86 11.92 7.59
C SER A 16 -19.77 10.95 8.01
N MET A 17 -18.50 11.36 8.08
CA MET A 17 -17.37 10.44 8.28
C MET A 17 -17.41 9.67 9.62
N GLU A 18 -17.80 10.33 10.73
CA GLU A 18 -17.87 9.67 12.04
C GLU A 18 -19.02 8.66 12.09
N GLU A 19 -20.21 9.07 11.62
CA GLU A 19 -21.37 8.18 11.52
C GLU A 19 -21.09 6.99 10.60
N ALA A 20 -20.44 7.23 9.46
CA ALA A 20 -20.04 6.19 8.52
C ALA A 20 -19.08 5.17 9.17
N PHE A 21 -18.17 5.64 10.03
CA PHE A 21 -17.27 4.74 10.74
C PHE A 21 -18.03 3.87 11.75
N GLU A 22 -18.93 4.44 12.52
CA GLU A 22 -19.77 3.72 13.48
C GLU A 22 -20.71 2.73 12.78
N ASN A 23 -21.25 3.09 11.62
CA ASN A 23 -22.10 2.24 10.80
C ASN A 23 -21.33 1.18 10.00
N LYS A 24 -20.00 1.09 10.15
CA LYS A 24 -19.12 0.12 9.46
C LYS A 24 -19.18 0.22 7.92
N GLU A 25 -19.30 1.44 7.41
CA GLU A 25 -19.32 1.70 5.97
C GLU A 25 -17.92 1.59 5.32
N PHE A 26 -16.85 1.60 6.15
CA PHE A 26 -15.48 1.42 5.68
C PHE A 26 -15.11 -0.06 5.63
N GLU A 27 -14.56 -0.47 4.50
CA GLU A 27 -14.10 -1.83 4.23
C GLU A 27 -12.64 -1.81 3.79
N VAL A 28 -11.90 -2.89 4.07
CA VAL A 28 -10.54 -3.09 3.53
C VAL A 28 -10.61 -4.11 2.39
N PHE A 29 -10.09 -3.70 1.25
CA PHE A 29 -9.87 -4.55 0.08
C PHE A 29 -8.41 -4.94 0.02
N TYR A 30 -8.11 -6.08 -0.54
CA TYR A 30 -6.76 -6.59 -0.71
C TYR A 30 -6.44 -6.73 -2.18
N GLN A 31 -5.34 -6.12 -2.62
CA GLN A 31 -4.83 -6.32 -3.97
C GLN A 31 -3.59 -7.20 -3.92
N PRO A 32 -3.64 -8.41 -4.51
CA PRO A 32 -2.53 -9.34 -4.47
C PRO A 32 -1.25 -8.80 -5.10
N LYS A 33 -0.11 -9.12 -4.49
CA LYS A 33 1.25 -8.89 -4.99
C LYS A 33 1.84 -10.22 -5.44
N PHE A 34 2.39 -10.27 -6.65
CA PHE A 34 2.92 -11.47 -7.29
C PHE A 34 4.42 -11.37 -7.49
N LYS A 35 5.13 -12.43 -7.18
CA LYS A 35 6.55 -12.55 -7.50
C LYS A 35 6.72 -12.82 -9.00
N PHE A 36 7.59 -12.08 -9.68
CA PHE A 36 7.82 -12.29 -11.12
C PHE A 36 8.52 -13.61 -11.43
N GLU A 37 9.26 -14.20 -10.49
CA GLU A 37 10.04 -15.42 -10.71
C GLU A 37 9.16 -16.63 -10.98
N ASP A 38 8.12 -16.83 -10.18
CA ASP A 38 7.28 -18.04 -10.17
C ASP A 38 5.77 -17.73 -10.16
N GLU A 39 5.41 -16.45 -10.25
CA GLU A 39 4.03 -15.95 -10.24
C GLU A 39 3.24 -16.32 -8.97
N THR A 40 3.94 -16.63 -7.87
CA THR A 40 3.30 -16.89 -6.59
C THR A 40 2.85 -15.60 -5.92
N VAL A 41 1.73 -15.67 -5.18
CA VAL A 41 1.27 -14.57 -4.32
C VAL A 41 2.13 -14.51 -3.09
N ILE A 42 2.75 -13.38 -2.82
CA ILE A 42 3.62 -13.15 -1.66
C ILE A 42 3.01 -12.23 -0.62
N GLY A 43 1.88 -11.64 -0.93
CA GLY A 43 1.19 -10.70 -0.08
C GLY A 43 0.10 -9.94 -0.79
N ALA A 44 -0.32 -8.84 -0.20
CA ALA A 44 -1.28 -7.92 -0.79
C ALA A 44 -1.12 -6.51 -0.22
N GLU A 45 -1.64 -5.53 -0.92
CA GLU A 45 -1.86 -4.20 -0.39
C GLU A 45 -3.27 -4.07 0.17
N ALA A 46 -3.38 -3.59 1.40
CA ALA A 46 -4.64 -3.30 2.08
C ALA A 46 -5.13 -1.90 1.71
N LEU A 47 -6.23 -1.84 1.01
CA LEU A 47 -6.78 -0.63 0.40
C LEU A 47 -8.12 -0.29 1.03
N ILE A 48 -8.20 0.86 1.70
CA ILE A 48 -9.47 1.34 2.26
C ILE A 48 -10.50 1.64 1.17
N ARG A 49 -11.74 1.28 1.43
CA ARG A 49 -12.90 1.59 0.58
C ARG A 49 -14.03 2.10 1.47
N TRP A 50 -14.82 3.02 0.96
CA TRP A 50 -16.01 3.51 1.64
C TRP A 50 -17.25 3.14 0.84
N ASN A 51 -18.06 2.23 1.39
CA ASN A 51 -19.34 1.85 0.83
C ASN A 51 -20.44 2.73 1.42
N ASN A 52 -20.60 3.92 0.85
CA ASN A 52 -21.58 4.89 1.34
C ASN A 52 -22.99 4.52 0.89
N PRO A 53 -23.99 4.37 1.81
CA PRO A 53 -25.34 3.91 1.46
C PRO A 53 -26.07 4.79 0.46
N ARG A 54 -25.72 6.10 0.41
CA ARG A 54 -26.39 7.08 -0.46
C ARG A 54 -25.64 7.31 -1.78
N LYS A 55 -24.31 7.16 -1.77
CA LYS A 55 -23.42 7.53 -2.88
C LYS A 55 -22.75 6.31 -3.54
N GLY A 56 -22.99 5.11 -2.99
CA GLY A 56 -22.31 3.89 -3.42
C GLY A 56 -20.82 3.87 -3.05
N PHE A 57 -20.05 3.12 -3.79
CA PHE A 57 -18.63 2.96 -3.55
C PHE A 57 -17.85 4.24 -3.87
N LEU A 58 -17.22 4.83 -2.85
CA LEU A 58 -16.40 6.04 -2.97
C LEU A 58 -14.92 5.66 -3.15
N SER A 59 -14.29 6.27 -4.16
CA SER A 59 -12.83 6.15 -4.36
C SER A 59 -12.08 6.85 -3.25
N PRO A 60 -10.97 6.27 -2.73
CA PRO A 60 -10.10 6.88 -1.74
C PRO A 60 -9.66 8.31 -2.10
N ALA A 61 -9.39 8.58 -3.36
CA ALA A 61 -9.03 9.91 -3.85
C ALA A 61 -10.07 11.01 -3.55
N LYS A 62 -11.34 10.62 -3.28
CA LYS A 62 -12.42 11.56 -2.97
C LYS A 62 -12.56 11.90 -1.49
N PHE A 63 -12.04 11.08 -0.58
CA PHE A 63 -12.22 11.28 0.85
C PHE A 63 -10.90 11.32 1.65
N ILE A 64 -9.84 10.62 1.21
CA ILE A 64 -8.55 10.62 1.92
C ILE A 64 -7.99 12.04 2.12
N PRO A 65 -7.94 12.93 1.10
CA PRO A 65 -7.44 14.28 1.31
C PRO A 65 -8.22 15.06 2.37
N LEU A 66 -9.56 14.88 2.41
CA LEU A 66 -10.41 15.54 3.42
C LEU A 66 -10.15 15.01 4.83
N PHE A 67 -9.88 13.70 4.95
CA PHE A 67 -9.57 13.06 6.21
C PHE A 67 -8.17 13.41 6.71
N GLU A 68 -7.22 13.65 5.81
CA GLU A 68 -5.91 14.19 6.16
C GLU A 68 -6.01 15.63 6.67
N ASP A 69 -6.82 16.47 6.03
CA ASP A 69 -6.99 17.89 6.39
C ASP A 69 -7.64 18.06 7.78
N ASN A 70 -8.54 17.15 8.16
CA ASN A 70 -9.26 17.24 9.45
C ASN A 70 -8.75 16.27 10.53
N GLY A 71 -7.74 15.44 10.22
CA GLY A 71 -7.13 14.49 11.14
C GLY A 71 -7.87 13.16 11.31
N PHE A 72 -9.03 12.96 10.66
CA PHE A 72 -9.78 11.71 10.75
C PHE A 72 -9.03 10.52 10.15
N ILE A 73 -8.07 10.80 9.27
CA ILE A 73 -7.22 9.79 8.65
C ILE A 73 -6.47 8.93 9.69
N GLU A 74 -6.14 9.47 10.85
CA GLU A 74 -5.50 8.70 11.93
C GLU A 74 -6.38 7.52 12.40
N LYS A 75 -7.68 7.74 12.50
CA LYS A 75 -8.65 6.70 12.85
C LYS A 75 -8.76 5.64 11.76
N ILE A 76 -8.70 6.06 10.51
CA ILE A 76 -8.72 5.17 9.34
C ILE A 76 -7.46 4.32 9.27
N ASP A 77 -6.26 4.90 9.42
CA ASP A 77 -5.00 4.16 9.38
C ASP A 77 -4.94 3.08 10.49
N LYS A 78 -5.38 3.42 11.71
CA LYS A 78 -5.50 2.47 12.82
C LYS A 78 -6.52 1.35 12.52
N PHE A 79 -7.64 1.69 11.88
CA PHE A 79 -8.64 0.72 11.46
C PHE A 79 -8.07 -0.26 10.42
N VAL A 80 -7.37 0.26 9.39
CA VAL A 80 -6.75 -0.59 8.36
C VAL A 80 -5.70 -1.50 8.98
N LEU A 81 -4.80 -0.98 9.82
CA LEU A 81 -3.79 -1.79 10.51
C LEU A 81 -4.42 -2.90 11.34
N ASN A 82 -5.51 -2.60 12.07
CA ASN A 82 -6.22 -3.60 12.87
C ASN A 82 -6.78 -4.72 11.98
N LYS A 83 -7.38 -4.37 10.83
CA LYS A 83 -7.86 -5.35 9.84
C LYS A 83 -6.75 -6.21 9.26
N VAL A 84 -5.60 -5.60 8.96
CA VAL A 84 -4.41 -6.33 8.49
C VAL A 84 -3.92 -7.32 9.55
N CYS A 85 -3.85 -6.90 10.81
CA CYS A 85 -3.46 -7.79 11.91
C CYS A 85 -4.40 -8.98 12.07
N LEU A 86 -5.70 -8.74 12.05
CA LEU A 86 -6.73 -9.79 12.11
C LEU A 86 -6.58 -10.79 10.98
N PHE A 87 -6.43 -10.29 9.74
CA PHE A 87 -6.24 -11.14 8.56
C PHE A 87 -4.98 -12.02 8.70
N LEU A 88 -3.85 -11.43 9.08
CA LEU A 88 -2.58 -12.16 9.23
C LEU A 88 -2.64 -13.19 10.35
N GLU A 89 -3.28 -12.89 11.47
CA GLU A 89 -3.46 -13.85 12.55
C GLU A 89 -4.34 -15.04 12.10
N GLU A 90 -5.40 -14.80 11.33
CA GLU A 90 -6.21 -15.86 10.77
C GLU A 90 -5.43 -16.68 9.74
N TRP A 91 -4.66 -16.02 8.86
CA TRP A 91 -3.79 -16.67 7.90
C TRP A 91 -2.78 -17.59 8.58
N ASN A 92 -2.10 -17.12 9.61
CA ASN A 92 -1.08 -17.89 10.33
C ASN A 92 -1.63 -19.17 10.99
N LYS A 93 -2.94 -19.24 11.23
CA LYS A 93 -3.61 -20.45 11.75
C LYS A 93 -3.90 -21.49 10.67
N THR A 94 -3.69 -21.16 9.39
CA THR A 94 -3.90 -22.09 8.27
C THR A 94 -2.66 -22.95 8.01
N PRO A 95 -2.82 -24.20 7.50
CA PRO A 95 -1.68 -25.01 7.08
C PRO A 95 -0.88 -24.38 5.94
N GLU A 96 -1.56 -23.67 5.05
CA GLU A 96 -1.03 -23.03 3.85
C GLU A 96 0.00 -21.93 4.20
N SER A 97 -0.18 -21.27 5.33
CA SER A 97 0.70 -20.18 5.79
C SER A 97 2.16 -20.61 5.99
N LYS A 98 2.40 -21.90 6.27
CA LYS A 98 3.77 -22.45 6.44
C LYS A 98 4.50 -22.55 5.10
N MET A 99 3.76 -22.75 4.01
CA MET A 99 4.32 -22.89 2.66
C MET A 99 4.35 -21.56 1.92
N GLN A 100 3.43 -20.65 2.26
CA GLN A 100 3.26 -19.36 1.61
C GLN A 100 3.21 -18.23 2.66
N PRO A 101 4.35 -17.75 3.13
CA PRO A 101 4.39 -16.61 4.04
C PRO A 101 3.90 -15.35 3.31
N LEU A 102 2.93 -14.67 3.89
CA LEU A 102 2.40 -13.42 3.32
C LEU A 102 2.91 -12.20 4.07
N THR A 103 3.10 -11.12 3.33
CA THR A 103 3.31 -9.77 3.86
C THR A 103 2.16 -8.88 3.38
N ILE A 104 1.48 -8.22 4.29
CA ILE A 104 0.41 -7.28 3.93
C ILE A 104 0.90 -5.86 4.15
N SER A 105 0.83 -5.06 3.10
CA SER A 105 1.14 -3.63 3.19
C SER A 105 -0.10 -2.79 3.41
N PHE A 106 0.09 -1.63 4.04
CA PHE A 106 -0.94 -0.62 4.17
C PHE A 106 -0.34 0.78 4.10
N ASN A 107 -1.11 1.70 3.58
CA ASN A 107 -0.74 3.10 3.46
C ASN A 107 -0.81 3.80 4.81
N LEU A 108 0.28 4.47 5.21
CA LEU A 108 0.32 5.34 6.36
C LEU A 108 0.33 6.79 5.91
N SER A 109 -0.67 7.56 6.33
CA SER A 109 -0.80 8.95 5.93
C SER A 109 0.35 9.82 6.45
N ARG A 110 0.69 10.86 5.68
CA ARG A 110 1.67 11.88 6.09
C ARG A 110 1.31 12.54 7.43
N TYR A 111 0.02 12.64 7.76
CA TYR A 111 -0.46 13.19 9.03
C TYR A 111 0.13 12.45 10.22
N ASN A 112 0.17 11.13 10.17
CA ASN A 112 0.67 10.28 11.24
C ASN A 112 2.19 10.40 11.47
N LEU A 113 2.97 10.86 10.51
CA LEU A 113 4.43 11.05 10.69
C LEU A 113 4.76 12.16 11.69
N TYR A 114 3.80 13.03 11.98
CA TYR A 114 3.94 14.07 12.98
C TYR A 114 3.42 13.66 14.37
N ASN A 115 2.77 12.50 14.47
CA ASN A 115 2.30 11.95 15.73
C ASN A 115 3.47 11.41 16.56
N PRO A 116 3.78 11.99 17.75
CA PRO A 116 4.88 11.51 18.60
C PRO A 116 4.62 10.10 19.16
N ASN A 117 3.39 9.64 19.17
CA ASN A 117 2.98 8.34 19.69
C ASN A 117 2.86 7.26 18.60
N LEU A 118 3.13 7.59 17.32
CA LEU A 118 2.96 6.68 16.19
C LEU A 118 3.49 5.27 16.47
N ILE A 119 4.76 5.17 16.84
CA ILE A 119 5.42 3.88 17.05
C ILE A 119 4.80 3.08 18.20
N SER A 120 4.43 3.76 19.29
CA SER A 120 3.76 3.11 20.42
C SER A 120 2.36 2.59 20.03
N GLU A 121 1.65 3.34 19.22
CA GLU A 121 0.32 2.98 18.74
C GLU A 121 0.37 1.80 17.75
N LEU A 122 1.29 1.84 16.77
CA LEU A 122 1.51 0.71 15.85
C LEU A 122 1.82 -0.58 16.62
N LYS A 123 2.73 -0.50 17.61
CA LYS A 123 3.06 -1.64 18.49
C LYS A 123 1.89 -2.09 19.35
N GLN A 124 1.12 -1.17 19.90
CA GLN A 124 -0.03 -1.52 20.74
C GLN A 124 -1.08 -2.31 19.96
N ILE A 125 -1.36 -1.89 18.71
CA ILE A 125 -2.30 -2.58 17.85
C ILE A 125 -1.75 -3.97 17.47
N SER A 126 -0.51 -4.04 16.96
CA SER A 126 0.05 -5.28 16.44
C SER A 126 0.31 -6.35 17.51
N ARG A 127 0.70 -5.96 18.74
CA ARG A 127 0.98 -6.88 19.86
C ARG A 127 -0.23 -7.69 20.33
N GLY A 128 -1.44 -7.26 19.99
CA GLY A 128 -2.67 -7.99 20.28
C GLY A 128 -2.85 -9.25 19.43
N TYR A 129 -1.99 -9.49 18.43
CA TYR A 129 -2.15 -10.53 17.41
C TYR A 129 -0.87 -11.37 17.24
N ASP A 130 -1.03 -12.65 16.93
CA ASP A 130 0.09 -13.56 16.63
C ASP A 130 0.42 -13.54 15.14
N ILE A 131 1.17 -12.52 14.71
CA ILE A 131 1.46 -12.26 13.29
C ILE A 131 2.93 -12.46 12.89
N GLY A 132 3.86 -12.51 13.84
CA GLY A 132 5.30 -12.57 13.58
C GLY A 132 5.89 -11.24 13.07
N ASP A 133 7.23 -11.17 13.03
CA ASP A 133 7.94 -9.97 12.58
C ASP A 133 7.93 -9.81 11.06
N ASN A 134 7.99 -8.56 10.57
CA ASN A 134 8.09 -8.17 9.16
C ASN A 134 6.96 -8.73 8.27
N LYS A 135 5.80 -9.02 8.84
CA LYS A 135 4.61 -9.45 8.09
C LYS A 135 3.70 -8.29 7.71
N ILE A 136 3.95 -7.14 8.30
CA ILE A 136 3.26 -5.89 7.97
C ILE A 136 4.27 -4.93 7.35
N GLU A 137 3.92 -4.41 6.18
CA GLU A 137 4.67 -3.40 5.46
C GLU A 137 3.95 -2.06 5.55
N VAL A 138 4.65 -1.03 6.02
CA VAL A 138 4.13 0.35 6.11
C VAL A 138 4.54 1.10 4.87
N GLU A 139 3.58 1.53 4.06
CA GLU A 139 3.80 2.30 2.85
C GLU A 139 3.80 3.80 3.13
N LEU A 140 4.83 4.50 2.68
CA LEU A 140 5.02 5.94 2.83
C LEU A 140 5.21 6.57 1.46
N THR A 141 4.40 7.58 1.13
CA THR A 141 4.50 8.23 -0.19
C THR A 141 5.78 9.06 -0.32
N GLU A 142 6.38 9.07 -1.51
CA GLU A 142 7.60 9.84 -1.82
C GLU A 142 7.45 11.33 -1.50
N ARG A 143 6.29 11.92 -1.68
CA ARG A 143 6.03 13.36 -1.45
C ARG A 143 6.38 13.83 -0.04
N ILE A 144 6.30 12.95 0.95
CA ILE A 144 6.66 13.25 2.34
C ILE A 144 8.15 13.58 2.49
N MET A 145 8.98 13.07 1.58
CA MET A 145 10.43 13.25 1.61
C MET A 145 10.87 14.68 1.33
N ILE A 146 10.04 15.46 0.65
CA ILE A 146 10.40 16.84 0.24
C ILE A 146 10.40 17.78 1.44
N ASP A 147 9.42 17.61 2.32
CA ASP A 147 9.18 18.55 3.42
C ASP A 147 10.21 18.42 4.55
N ASN A 148 10.56 17.18 4.92
CA ASN A 148 11.54 16.95 6.00
C ASN A 148 12.20 15.56 5.88
N PRO A 149 13.24 15.39 5.02
CA PRO A 149 13.86 14.09 4.78
C PRO A 149 14.50 13.47 6.02
N ASN A 150 15.10 14.27 6.92
CA ASN A 150 15.74 13.75 8.14
C ASN A 150 14.71 13.16 9.10
N ARG A 151 13.55 13.81 9.23
CA ARG A 151 12.46 13.29 10.07
C ARG A 151 11.92 11.98 9.51
N LEU A 152 11.70 11.92 8.19
CA LEU A 152 11.22 10.72 7.55
C LEU A 152 12.18 9.54 7.78
N ILE A 153 13.47 9.72 7.52
CA ILE A 153 14.49 8.68 7.75
C ILE A 153 14.47 8.20 9.22
N LYS A 154 14.31 9.13 10.17
CA LYS A 154 14.19 8.78 11.59
C LYS A 154 12.96 7.91 11.84
N VAL A 155 11.78 8.32 11.36
CA VAL A 155 10.51 7.60 11.55
C VAL A 155 10.59 6.22 10.87
N MET A 156 11.11 6.12 9.64
CA MET A 156 11.31 4.84 8.96
C MET A 156 12.17 3.87 9.80
N ASN A 157 13.29 4.36 10.35
CA ASN A 157 14.13 3.53 11.23
C ASN A 157 13.39 3.08 12.50
N GLU A 158 12.55 3.94 13.08
CA GLU A 158 11.76 3.60 14.26
C GLU A 158 10.67 2.57 13.93
N ILE A 159 10.01 2.67 12.78
CA ILE A 159 9.05 1.68 12.27
C ILE A 159 9.74 0.33 12.08
N LYS A 160 10.91 0.29 11.44
CA LYS A 160 11.70 -0.95 11.26
C LYS A 160 12.11 -1.57 12.60
N LYS A 161 12.60 -0.79 13.57
CA LYS A 161 12.92 -1.26 14.92
C LYS A 161 11.68 -1.76 15.68
N ALA A 162 10.50 -1.37 15.25
CA ALA A 162 9.24 -1.85 15.80
C ALA A 162 8.80 -3.23 15.26
N GLY A 163 9.52 -3.77 14.24
CA GLY A 163 9.24 -5.07 13.62
C GLY A 163 8.38 -4.99 12.36
N PHE A 164 8.27 -3.80 11.76
CA PHE A 164 7.57 -3.59 10.48
C PHE A 164 8.57 -3.44 9.33
N SER A 165 8.19 -3.86 8.14
CA SER A 165 8.88 -3.48 6.90
C SER A 165 8.42 -2.08 6.46
N VAL A 166 9.24 -1.38 5.69
CA VAL A 166 8.91 -0.04 5.18
C VAL A 166 9.08 0.00 3.68
N SER A 167 8.06 0.47 2.98
CA SER A 167 8.12 0.74 1.55
C SER A 167 7.93 2.23 1.24
N VAL A 168 8.48 2.63 0.10
CA VAL A 168 8.25 3.95 -0.47
C VAL A 168 7.36 3.82 -1.66
N ASP A 169 6.24 4.50 -1.60
CA ASP A 169 5.19 4.52 -2.60
C ASP A 169 5.34 5.68 -3.59
N ASP A 170 4.77 5.54 -4.78
CA ASP A 170 4.81 6.52 -5.88
C ASP A 170 6.25 6.91 -6.28
N PHE A 171 7.23 5.99 -6.17
CA PHE A 171 8.62 6.30 -6.47
C PHE A 171 8.81 6.66 -7.94
N GLY A 172 9.33 7.88 -8.17
CA GLY A 172 9.57 8.41 -9.51
C GLY A 172 8.49 9.32 -10.08
N ALA A 173 7.41 9.57 -9.35
CA ALA A 173 6.36 10.51 -9.74
C ALA A 173 6.81 11.99 -9.77
N GLY A 174 8.11 12.28 -9.67
CA GLY A 174 8.70 13.59 -10.01
C GLY A 174 9.64 14.21 -8.99
N TYR A 175 9.91 13.59 -7.86
CA TYR A 175 10.69 14.20 -6.77
C TYR A 175 11.89 13.39 -6.30
N SER A 176 12.15 12.22 -6.90
CA SER A 176 13.22 11.32 -6.50
C SER A 176 14.61 11.92 -6.69
N SER A 177 15.27 12.26 -5.60
CA SER A 177 16.71 12.50 -5.67
C SER A 177 17.46 11.20 -5.37
N LEU A 178 18.49 10.87 -6.17
CA LEU A 178 19.41 9.75 -5.95
C LEU A 178 20.05 9.79 -4.55
N ASN A 179 20.25 11.02 -4.02
CA ASN A 179 20.73 11.21 -2.65
C ASN A 179 19.78 10.68 -1.58
N LEU A 180 18.50 10.71 -1.88
CA LEU A 180 17.48 10.24 -0.96
C LEU A 180 17.51 8.71 -0.89
N LEU A 181 17.53 8.06 -2.04
CA LEU A 181 17.60 6.60 -2.13
C LEU A 181 18.82 6.03 -1.39
N LYS A 182 19.98 6.71 -1.47
CA LYS A 182 21.23 6.31 -0.79
C LYS A 182 21.08 6.22 0.73
N ASN A 183 20.30 7.12 1.34
CA ASN A 183 20.21 7.27 2.80
C ASN A 183 18.92 6.70 3.38
N MET A 184 17.99 6.27 2.53
CA MET A 184 16.67 5.82 2.91
C MET A 184 16.69 4.38 3.39
N PRO A 185 16.21 4.09 4.61
CA PRO A 185 16.17 2.74 5.16
C PRO A 185 14.92 1.97 4.67
N ALA A 186 14.58 2.06 3.37
CA ALA A 186 13.47 1.34 2.78
C ALA A 186 13.84 -0.12 2.53
N ASP A 187 12.87 -1.01 2.73
CA ASP A 187 12.97 -2.43 2.36
C ASP A 187 12.44 -2.64 0.93
N VAL A 188 11.48 -1.81 0.52
CA VAL A 188 10.78 -1.91 -0.74
C VAL A 188 10.64 -0.51 -1.39
N ILE A 189 10.74 -0.45 -2.70
CA ILE A 189 10.28 0.70 -3.50
C ILE A 189 9.19 0.26 -4.47
N LYS A 190 8.11 1.04 -4.55
CA LYS A 190 6.99 0.82 -5.46
C LYS A 190 7.12 1.79 -6.62
N LEU A 191 7.29 1.23 -7.82
CA LEU A 191 7.41 1.99 -9.06
C LEU A 191 6.02 2.40 -9.53
N ASP A 192 5.78 3.71 -9.61
CA ASP A 192 4.49 4.27 -10.00
C ASP A 192 4.10 3.84 -11.42
N LYS A 193 2.79 3.62 -11.61
CA LYS A 193 2.19 3.28 -12.91
C LYS A 193 2.49 4.30 -14.02
N GLU A 194 2.80 5.56 -13.69
CA GLU A 194 3.15 6.58 -14.68
C GLU A 194 4.36 6.17 -15.51
N PHE A 195 5.28 5.38 -14.94
CA PHE A 195 6.39 4.78 -15.70
C PHE A 195 5.97 3.78 -16.77
N LEU A 196 4.73 3.28 -16.70
CA LEU A 196 4.20 2.25 -17.61
C LEU A 196 3.17 2.81 -18.60
N SER A 197 2.94 4.12 -18.59
CA SER A 197 1.76 4.72 -19.22
C SER A 197 1.95 5.16 -20.68
N SER A 198 3.19 5.21 -21.20
CA SER A 198 3.44 5.79 -22.51
C SER A 198 3.09 4.83 -23.65
N GLN A 199 2.20 5.29 -24.55
CA GLN A 199 1.86 4.59 -25.79
C GLN A 199 2.76 5.03 -26.98
N GLU A 200 3.58 6.07 -26.81
CA GLU A 200 4.48 6.58 -27.86
C GLU A 200 5.82 5.82 -27.85
N GLU A 201 6.20 5.19 -28.96
CA GLU A 201 7.41 4.37 -29.08
C GLU A 201 8.71 5.05 -28.62
N SER A 202 8.87 6.36 -28.90
CA SER A 202 10.05 7.13 -28.50
C SER A 202 10.09 7.44 -26.99
N LYS A 203 8.97 7.65 -26.35
CA LYS A 203 8.85 7.83 -24.89
C LYS A 203 9.02 6.49 -24.20
N ASN A 204 8.41 5.44 -24.72
CA ASN A 204 8.49 4.08 -24.20
C ASN A 204 9.95 3.59 -24.05
N GLN A 205 10.84 3.91 -25.02
CA GLN A 205 12.24 3.54 -24.92
C GLN A 205 12.97 4.27 -23.78
N LYS A 206 12.73 5.57 -23.58
CA LYS A 206 13.33 6.34 -22.48
C LYS A 206 12.81 5.86 -21.10
N GLU A 207 11.51 5.61 -20.99
CA GLU A 207 10.89 5.08 -19.78
C GLU A 207 11.46 3.70 -19.43
N ARG A 208 11.61 2.81 -20.40
CA ARG A 208 12.27 1.51 -20.20
C ARG A 208 13.70 1.64 -19.66
N ILE A 209 14.50 2.56 -20.21
CA ILE A 209 15.85 2.80 -19.73
C ILE A 209 15.84 3.28 -18.29
N ILE A 210 14.94 4.21 -17.94
CA ILE A 210 14.80 4.75 -16.58
C ILE A 210 14.38 3.65 -15.62
N ILE A 211 13.32 2.91 -15.93
CA ILE A 211 12.83 1.81 -15.10
C ILE A 211 13.93 0.77 -14.85
N THR A 212 14.58 0.31 -15.92
CA THR A 212 15.66 -0.69 -15.80
C THR A 212 16.80 -0.16 -14.91
N SER A 213 17.18 1.11 -15.07
CA SER A 213 18.22 1.72 -14.25
C SER A 213 17.84 1.83 -12.78
N VAL A 214 16.57 2.15 -12.49
CA VAL A 214 16.05 2.22 -11.12
C VAL A 214 16.02 0.83 -10.49
N ILE A 215 15.54 -0.19 -11.21
CA ILE A 215 15.50 -1.58 -10.74
C ILE A 215 16.92 -2.10 -10.44
N GLU A 216 17.87 -1.87 -11.36
CA GLU A 216 19.27 -2.27 -11.15
C GLU A 216 19.90 -1.58 -9.92
N MET A 217 19.60 -0.30 -9.74
CA MET A 217 20.09 0.46 -8.59
C MET A 217 19.48 -0.06 -7.29
N ALA A 218 18.18 -0.28 -7.23
CA ALA A 218 17.50 -0.85 -6.08
C ALA A 218 18.09 -2.21 -5.70
N LYS A 219 18.31 -3.07 -6.68
CA LYS A 219 18.92 -4.38 -6.50
C LYS A 219 20.34 -4.32 -5.91
N LYS A 220 21.16 -3.36 -6.36
CA LYS A 220 22.51 -3.13 -5.80
C LYS A 220 22.47 -2.60 -4.36
N LEU A 221 21.38 -1.96 -3.96
CA LEU A 221 21.14 -1.46 -2.61
C LEU A 221 20.42 -2.48 -1.71
N ASN A 222 20.10 -3.69 -2.21
CA ASN A 222 19.30 -4.71 -1.55
C ASN A 222 17.89 -4.21 -1.17
N ILE A 223 17.29 -3.40 -2.04
CA ILE A 223 15.91 -2.92 -1.92
C ILE A 223 15.06 -3.70 -2.92
N THR A 224 13.96 -4.28 -2.45
CA THR A 224 12.99 -4.99 -3.29
C THR A 224 12.18 -4.01 -4.13
N THR A 225 11.89 -4.36 -5.37
CA THR A 225 11.11 -3.54 -6.30
C THR A 225 9.71 -4.11 -6.51
N VAL A 226 8.70 -3.26 -6.42
CA VAL A 226 7.30 -3.57 -6.77
C VAL A 226 6.90 -2.69 -7.95
N ALA A 227 6.45 -3.26 -9.04
CA ALA A 227 5.85 -2.51 -10.14
C ALA A 227 4.34 -2.45 -9.96
N GLU A 228 3.80 -1.24 -9.91
CA GLU A 228 2.38 -0.99 -9.77
C GLU A 228 1.68 -0.75 -11.10
N GLY A 229 0.36 -0.95 -11.12
CA GLY A 229 -0.46 -0.68 -12.29
C GLY A 229 -0.10 -1.51 -13.50
N VAL A 230 0.39 -2.74 -13.32
CA VAL A 230 0.63 -3.67 -14.43
C VAL A 230 -0.72 -4.11 -15.01
N GLU A 231 -1.02 -3.69 -16.23
CA GLU A 231 -2.31 -3.92 -16.89
C GLU A 231 -2.20 -4.82 -18.13
N THR A 232 -1.01 -4.93 -18.74
CA THR A 232 -0.81 -5.65 -19.98
C THR A 232 0.30 -6.69 -19.88
N LYS A 233 0.23 -7.70 -20.77
CA LYS A 233 1.27 -8.71 -20.88
C LYS A 233 2.62 -8.12 -21.27
N ASP A 234 2.64 -7.14 -22.17
CA ASP A 234 3.87 -6.49 -22.63
C ASP A 234 4.57 -5.74 -21.49
N GLN A 235 3.81 -5.05 -20.64
CA GLN A 235 4.35 -4.44 -19.41
C GLN A 235 4.93 -5.50 -18.47
N CYS A 236 4.22 -6.60 -18.27
CA CYS A 236 4.68 -7.70 -17.45
C CYS A 236 6.01 -8.29 -17.95
N GLU A 237 6.12 -8.59 -19.24
CA GLU A 237 7.34 -9.13 -19.85
C GLU A 237 8.51 -8.15 -19.80
N MET A 238 8.25 -6.87 -20.03
CA MET A 238 9.25 -5.80 -19.91
C MET A 238 9.81 -5.70 -18.49
N LEU A 239 8.95 -5.65 -17.48
CA LEU A 239 9.35 -5.56 -16.07
C LEU A 239 10.11 -6.81 -15.62
N LYS A 240 9.64 -7.99 -16.00
CA LYS A 240 10.31 -9.26 -15.72
C LYS A 240 11.71 -9.29 -16.35
N THR A 241 11.85 -8.84 -17.59
CA THR A 241 13.15 -8.76 -18.30
C THR A 241 14.06 -7.73 -17.65
N SER A 242 13.51 -6.63 -17.15
CA SER A 242 14.27 -5.61 -16.41
C SER A 242 14.71 -6.06 -15.01
N GLY A 243 14.24 -7.23 -14.55
CA GLY A 243 14.60 -7.81 -13.27
C GLY A 243 13.82 -7.25 -12.08
N CYS A 244 12.62 -6.69 -12.30
CA CYS A 244 11.71 -6.31 -11.22
C CYS A 244 11.32 -7.54 -10.40
N ASP A 245 11.18 -7.39 -9.08
CA ASP A 245 10.94 -8.52 -8.18
C ASP A 245 9.45 -8.89 -8.10
N ILE A 246 8.59 -7.88 -8.01
CA ILE A 246 7.17 -8.05 -7.66
C ILE A 246 6.30 -7.24 -8.61
N ALA A 247 5.15 -7.80 -8.98
CA ALA A 247 4.11 -7.14 -9.76
C ALA A 247 2.84 -6.94 -8.94
N GLN A 248 2.19 -5.81 -9.15
CA GLN A 248 0.85 -5.50 -8.67
C GLN A 248 0.08 -4.79 -9.78
N GLY A 249 -1.12 -5.27 -10.13
CA GLY A 249 -1.91 -4.63 -11.16
C GLY A 249 -3.05 -5.48 -11.67
N PHE A 250 -3.90 -4.87 -12.51
CA PHE A 250 -5.12 -5.51 -13.01
C PHE A 250 -4.85 -6.65 -13.98
N TYR A 251 -3.64 -6.75 -14.53
CA TYR A 251 -3.21 -7.90 -15.30
C TYR A 251 -3.29 -9.20 -14.49
N TYR A 252 -2.93 -9.14 -13.22
CA TYR A 252 -2.96 -10.29 -12.31
C TYR A 252 -4.27 -10.35 -11.53
N ALA A 253 -4.58 -9.30 -10.76
CA ALA A 253 -5.78 -9.25 -9.94
C ALA A 253 -6.18 -7.80 -9.61
N LYS A 254 -7.48 -7.55 -9.54
CA LYS A 254 -8.02 -6.30 -9.02
C LYS A 254 -8.10 -6.36 -7.48
N PRO A 255 -8.13 -5.20 -6.80
CA PRO A 255 -8.48 -5.17 -5.38
C PRO A 255 -9.79 -5.91 -5.13
N MET A 256 -9.81 -6.80 -4.13
CA MET A 256 -10.97 -7.62 -3.81
C MET A 256 -11.28 -7.58 -2.30
N GLN A 257 -12.53 -7.85 -1.94
CA GLN A 257 -12.94 -7.95 -0.55
C GLN A 257 -12.18 -9.06 0.18
N GLU A 258 -12.04 -8.93 1.50
CA GLU A 258 -11.31 -9.89 2.34
C GLU A 258 -11.75 -11.35 2.13
N LYS A 259 -13.07 -11.58 2.02
CA LYS A 259 -13.60 -12.91 1.78
C LYS A 259 -13.08 -13.51 0.46
N LEU A 260 -13.14 -12.74 -0.62
CA LEU A 260 -12.66 -13.18 -1.93
C LEU A 260 -11.14 -13.39 -1.93
N PHE A 261 -10.40 -12.56 -1.19
CA PHE A 261 -8.94 -12.73 -1.07
C PHE A 261 -8.59 -14.00 -0.30
N LYS A 262 -9.32 -14.34 0.76
CA LYS A 262 -9.19 -15.61 1.48
C LYS A 262 -9.46 -16.82 0.56
N GLU A 263 -10.53 -16.76 -0.22
CA GLU A 263 -10.84 -17.79 -1.23
C GLU A 263 -9.73 -17.90 -2.30
N PHE A 264 -9.23 -16.77 -2.75
CA PHE A 264 -8.13 -16.66 -3.72
C PHE A 264 -6.83 -17.33 -3.22
N LEU A 265 -6.55 -17.22 -1.92
CA LEU A 265 -5.42 -17.89 -1.25
C LEU A 265 -5.70 -19.37 -0.91
N GLY A 266 -6.88 -19.89 -1.19
CA GLY A 266 -7.27 -21.26 -0.86
C GLY A 266 -7.68 -21.49 0.58
N MET A 267 -7.91 -20.44 1.37
CA MET A 267 -8.46 -20.56 2.74
C MET A 267 -9.89 -21.09 2.68
N LYS A 268 -10.12 -22.23 3.31
CA LYS A 268 -11.49 -22.77 3.47
C LYS A 268 -12.23 -22.00 4.55
N GLU A 269 -13.47 -21.59 4.29
CA GLU A 269 -14.36 -21.07 5.34
C GLU A 269 -14.48 -22.12 6.45
N LYS A 270 -14.28 -21.72 7.71
CA LYS A 270 -14.67 -22.57 8.83
C LYS A 270 -16.18 -22.74 8.76
N GLN A 271 -16.65 -23.94 8.44
CA GLN A 271 -18.05 -24.29 8.65
C GLN A 271 -18.32 -24.08 10.15
N THR A 272 -19.07 -23.03 10.48
CA THR A 272 -19.62 -22.84 11.83
C THR A 272 -20.66 -23.95 12.00
N VAL A 273 -20.32 -24.94 12.83
CA VAL A 273 -21.23 -26.01 13.28
C VAL A 273 -22.15 -25.42 14.35
#